data_c8826c6622ade9eb277a6c38a17a1fb9
#
_entry.id   c8826c6622ade9eb277a6c38a17a1fb9
#
_cell.length_a   1.000
_cell.length_b   1.000
_cell.length_c   1.000
_cell.angle_alpha   90.00
_cell.angle_beta   90.00
_cell.angle_gamma   90.00
#
_symmetry.space_group_name_H-M   'P 1'
#
loop_
_entity.id
_entity.type
_entity.pdbx_description
1 polymer ?
#
loop_
_entity_poly.entity_id
_entity_poly.type
_entity_poly.pdbx_seq_one_letter_code
_entity_poly.pdbx_strand_id
1 'polypeptide(L)'
;MVDSAVHDELDRLIHERIRLGIVAALAANESLTFAELKDVLKTSDGNLSVHARRLEEAGYIKVTKGFEDRKPKTEYRLTPKGRRALETYLQQMEGILSQARDALEKA
;
A
#
# COMPACT_ATOMS: atom_id res chain seq x y z
N MET A 1 -12.71 -22.60 -11.01
CA MET A 1 -12.97 -22.24 -9.61
C MET A 1 -11.75 -21.52 -9.04
N VAL A 2 -11.99 -20.45 -8.33
CA VAL A 2 -10.89 -19.68 -7.72
C VAL A 2 -10.33 -20.48 -6.54
N ASP A 3 -9.01 -20.58 -6.47
CA ASP A 3 -8.34 -21.24 -5.35
C ASP A 3 -8.47 -20.35 -4.10
N SER A 4 -9.18 -20.87 -3.08
CA SER A 4 -9.39 -20.13 -1.83
C SER A 4 -8.08 -19.91 -1.07
N ALA A 5 -7.07 -20.76 -1.26
CA ALA A 5 -5.77 -20.57 -0.62
C ALA A 5 -5.08 -19.31 -1.11
N VAL A 6 -5.27 -18.92 -2.38
CA VAL A 6 -4.71 -17.68 -2.92
C VAL A 6 -5.32 -16.47 -2.21
N HIS A 7 -6.62 -16.51 -1.95
CA HIS A 7 -7.29 -15.42 -1.20
C HIS A 7 -6.80 -15.34 0.24
N ASP A 8 -6.60 -16.51 0.89
CA ASP A 8 -6.13 -16.57 2.28
C ASP A 8 -4.69 -16.08 2.42
N GLU A 9 -3.89 -16.23 1.34
CA GLU A 9 -2.50 -15.81 1.34
C GLU A 9 -2.30 -14.33 1.04
N LEU A 10 -3.35 -13.64 0.57
CA LEU A 10 -3.25 -12.20 0.33
C LEU A 10 -2.88 -11.47 1.62
N ASP A 11 -1.91 -10.58 1.50
CA ASP A 11 -1.47 -9.76 2.63
C ASP A 11 -2.64 -8.89 3.09
N ARG A 12 -3.17 -9.18 4.27
CA ARG A 12 -4.33 -8.47 4.83
C ARG A 12 -4.02 -7.02 5.14
N LEU A 13 -2.76 -6.71 5.41
CA LEU A 13 -2.35 -5.35 5.70
C LEU A 13 -2.38 -4.52 4.41
N ILE A 14 -1.86 -5.07 3.32
CA ILE A 14 -1.86 -4.41 2.02
C ILE A 14 -3.25 -4.42 1.38
N HIS A 15 -4.02 -5.49 1.60
CA HIS A 15 -5.34 -5.67 0.98
C HIS A 15 -6.39 -4.78 1.62
N GLU A 16 -6.18 -3.48 1.49
CA GLU A 16 -7.10 -2.45 1.94
C GLU A 16 -6.82 -1.21 1.08
N ARG A 17 -7.84 -0.51 0.66
CA ARG A 17 -7.75 0.54 -0.36
C ARG A 17 -6.69 1.61 -0.05
N ILE A 18 -6.71 2.15 1.16
CA ILE A 18 -5.79 3.24 1.53
C ILE A 18 -4.36 2.70 1.69
N ARG A 19 -4.20 1.57 2.38
CA ARG A 19 -2.86 1.00 2.58
C ARG A 19 -2.23 0.52 1.28
N LEU A 20 -3.02 -0.10 0.40
CA LEU A 20 -2.54 -0.46 -0.93
C LEU A 20 -2.12 0.80 -1.70
N GLY A 21 -2.92 1.86 -1.61
CA GLY A 21 -2.60 3.14 -2.24
C GLY A 21 -1.30 3.74 -1.72
N ILE A 22 -1.06 3.67 -0.41
CA ILE A 22 0.18 4.18 0.19
C ILE A 22 1.40 3.42 -0.36
N VAL A 23 1.38 2.09 -0.28
CA VAL A 23 2.56 1.31 -0.72
C VAL A 23 2.78 1.43 -2.22
N ALA A 24 1.71 1.50 -3.02
CA ALA A 24 1.83 1.69 -4.46
C ALA A 24 2.42 3.05 -4.82
N ALA A 25 1.98 4.12 -4.16
CA ALA A 25 2.49 5.46 -4.39
C ALA A 25 3.97 5.55 -3.99
N LEU A 26 4.35 4.91 -2.88
CA LEU A 26 5.74 4.89 -2.41
C LEU A 26 6.64 3.97 -3.25
N ALA A 27 6.06 3.00 -3.95
CA ALA A 27 6.84 2.20 -4.89
C ALA A 27 7.23 3.02 -6.12
N ALA A 28 6.42 4.00 -6.48
CA ALA A 28 6.65 4.86 -7.64
C ALA A 28 7.49 6.11 -7.32
N ASN A 29 7.71 6.41 -6.04
CA ASN A 29 8.41 7.62 -5.60
C ASN A 29 9.41 7.29 -4.51
N GLU A 30 10.57 7.96 -4.52
CA GLU A 30 11.58 7.74 -3.49
C GLU A 30 11.04 8.07 -2.11
N SER A 31 10.33 9.18 -1.99
CA SER A 31 9.65 9.57 -0.76
C SER A 31 8.46 10.46 -1.09
N LEU A 32 7.48 10.47 -0.21
CA LEU A 32 6.34 11.39 -0.29
C LEU A 32 6.07 11.96 1.09
N THR A 33 5.64 13.22 1.13
CA THR A 33 5.23 13.85 2.37
C THR A 33 3.80 13.43 2.72
N PHE A 34 3.41 13.68 3.97
CA PHE A 34 2.05 13.45 4.42
C PHE A 34 1.03 14.18 3.52
N ALA A 35 1.30 15.44 3.21
CA ALA A 35 0.41 16.23 2.35
C ALA A 35 0.30 15.66 0.94
N GLU A 36 1.42 15.21 0.38
CA GLU A 36 1.43 14.61 -0.95
C GLU A 36 0.63 13.30 -0.99
N LEU A 37 0.82 12.43 0.00
CA LEU A 37 0.05 11.18 0.10
C LEU A 37 -1.44 11.45 0.26
N LYS A 38 -1.78 12.40 1.13
CA LYS A 38 -3.17 12.77 1.35
C LYS A 38 -3.83 13.23 0.06
N ASP A 39 -3.14 14.04 -0.71
CA ASP A 39 -3.66 14.55 -1.98
C ASP A 39 -3.82 13.44 -3.02
N VAL A 40 -2.80 12.59 -3.18
CA VAL A 40 -2.83 11.48 -4.13
C VAL A 40 -3.97 10.52 -3.81
N LEU A 41 -4.17 10.21 -2.54
CA LEU A 41 -5.16 9.22 -2.11
C LEU A 41 -6.56 9.79 -1.88
N LYS A 42 -6.69 11.11 -1.92
CA LYS A 42 -7.98 11.77 -1.71
C LYS A 42 -8.65 11.31 -0.42
N THR A 43 -7.89 11.32 0.68
CA THR A 43 -8.37 10.85 1.97
C THR A 43 -8.22 11.93 3.04
N SER A 44 -8.71 11.67 4.24
CA SER A 44 -8.61 12.59 5.37
C SER A 44 -7.30 12.40 6.13
N ASP A 45 -6.91 13.40 6.93
CA ASP A 45 -5.74 13.32 7.81
C ASP A 45 -5.85 12.11 8.76
N GLY A 46 -7.03 11.92 9.35
CA GLY A 46 -7.25 10.83 10.29
C GLY A 46 -7.12 9.46 9.66
N ASN A 47 -7.71 9.26 8.48
CA ASN A 47 -7.60 7.99 7.75
C ASN A 47 -6.16 7.71 7.38
N LEU A 48 -5.46 8.70 6.81
CA LEU A 48 -4.08 8.52 6.40
C LEU A 48 -3.20 8.18 7.59
N SER A 49 -3.35 8.90 8.71
CA SER A 49 -2.55 8.67 9.92
C SER A 49 -2.71 7.26 10.46
N VAL A 50 -3.94 6.76 10.54
CA VAL A 50 -4.22 5.41 11.06
C VAL A 50 -3.61 4.34 10.16
N HIS A 51 -3.81 4.45 8.86
CA HIS A 51 -3.33 3.45 7.91
C HIS A 51 -1.80 3.48 7.76
N ALA A 52 -1.21 4.67 7.74
CA ALA A 52 0.25 4.80 7.68
C ALA A 52 0.91 4.21 8.93
N ARG A 53 0.32 4.40 10.10
CA ARG A 53 0.85 3.84 11.34
C ARG A 53 0.87 2.31 11.30
N ARG A 54 -0.19 1.69 10.79
CA ARG A 54 -0.24 0.23 10.66
C ARG A 54 0.86 -0.30 9.74
N LEU A 55 1.12 0.39 8.64
CA LEU A 55 2.20 0.01 7.73
C LEU A 55 3.58 0.20 8.36
N GLU A 56 3.76 1.28 9.12
CA GLU A 56 5.00 1.54 9.84
C GLU A 56 5.27 0.46 10.88
N GLU A 57 4.27 0.11 11.69
CA GLU A 57 4.39 -0.92 12.71
C GLU A 57 4.75 -2.28 12.12
N ALA A 58 4.27 -2.58 10.92
CA ALA A 58 4.60 -3.82 10.22
C ALA A 58 5.98 -3.77 9.55
N GLY A 59 6.62 -2.60 9.52
CA GLY A 59 7.92 -2.44 8.88
C GLY A 59 7.86 -2.28 7.36
N TYR A 60 6.68 -2.00 6.81
CA TYR A 60 6.53 -1.85 5.36
C TYR A 60 6.92 -0.46 4.87
N ILE A 61 6.80 0.54 5.73
CA ILE A 61 7.21 1.91 5.41
C ILE A 61 8.05 2.48 6.55
N LYS A 62 8.88 3.45 6.21
CA LYS A 62 9.66 4.21 7.18
C LYS A 62 9.13 5.63 7.20
N VAL A 63 8.94 6.15 8.40
CA VAL A 63 8.46 7.52 8.62
C VAL A 63 9.60 8.34 9.20
N THR A 64 9.89 9.47 8.58
CA THR A 64 10.92 10.39 9.06
C THR A 64 10.26 11.73 9.35
N LYS A 65 10.39 12.17 10.59
CA LYS A 65 9.86 13.46 11.03
C LYS A 65 10.99 14.46 11.17
N GLY A 66 10.79 15.65 10.67
CA GLY A 66 11.78 16.71 10.72
C GLY A 66 11.12 18.05 10.51
N PHE A 67 11.94 19.01 10.06
CA PHE A 67 11.47 20.38 9.83
C PHE A 67 11.96 20.85 8.48
N GLU A 68 11.14 21.69 7.83
CA GLU A 68 11.50 22.40 6.63
C GLU A 68 11.01 23.83 6.82
N ASP A 69 11.91 24.81 6.74
CA ASP A 69 11.59 26.21 6.99
C ASP A 69 10.88 26.41 8.32
N ARG A 70 11.37 25.73 9.37
CA ARG A 70 10.83 25.79 10.75
C ARG A 70 9.44 25.18 10.91
N LYS A 71 8.90 24.52 9.87
CA LYS A 71 7.61 23.84 9.93
C LYS A 71 7.83 22.34 10.01
N PRO A 72 7.02 21.63 10.80
CA PRO A 72 7.10 20.15 10.84
C PRO A 72 6.88 19.56 9.45
N LYS A 73 7.70 18.56 9.11
CA LYS A 73 7.59 17.85 7.85
C LYS A 73 7.71 16.36 8.13
N THR A 74 6.75 15.58 7.65
CA THR A 74 6.77 14.13 7.77
C THR A 74 6.92 13.53 6.38
N GLU A 75 7.92 12.66 6.23
CA GLU A 75 8.19 11.97 4.97
C GLU A 75 8.04 10.47 5.14
N TYR A 76 7.58 9.81 4.10
CA TYR A 76 7.35 8.38 4.06
C TYR A 76 8.16 7.74 2.95
N ARG A 77 8.71 6.55 3.21
CA ARG A 77 9.46 5.77 2.24
C ARG A 77 9.06 4.31 2.34
N LEU A 78 9.05 3.63 1.21
CA LEU A 78 8.83 2.18 1.20
C LEU A 78 10.12 1.48 1.63
N THR A 79 9.99 0.50 2.53
CA THR A 79 11.14 -0.31 2.94
C THR A 79 11.34 -1.48 1.98
N PRO A 80 12.52 -2.14 1.99
CA PRO A 80 12.70 -3.38 1.23
C PRO A 80 11.66 -4.44 1.58
N LYS A 81 11.30 -4.56 2.86
CA LYS A 81 10.25 -5.46 3.30
C LYS A 81 8.90 -5.12 2.68
N GLY A 82 8.54 -3.84 2.68
CA GLY A 82 7.30 -3.37 2.07
C GLY A 82 7.27 -3.61 0.56
N ARG A 83 8.40 -3.41 -0.11
CA ARG A 83 8.51 -3.66 -1.54
C ARG A 83 8.29 -5.14 -1.87
N ARG A 84 8.92 -6.04 -1.11
CA ARG A 84 8.73 -7.48 -1.30
C ARG A 84 7.29 -7.90 -1.04
N ALA A 85 6.68 -7.34 0.00
CA ALA A 85 5.28 -7.63 0.32
C ALA A 85 4.35 -7.18 -0.80
N LEU A 86 4.60 -6.01 -1.38
CA LEU A 86 3.81 -5.51 -2.50
C LEU A 86 3.98 -6.40 -3.73
N GLU A 87 5.20 -6.80 -4.04
CA GLU A 87 5.47 -7.69 -5.18
C GLU A 87 4.70 -9.00 -5.05
N THR A 88 4.75 -9.62 -3.87
CA THR A 88 4.04 -10.86 -3.60
C THR A 88 2.53 -10.67 -3.72
N TYR A 89 2.02 -9.58 -3.15
CA TYR A 89 0.60 -9.24 -3.21
C TYR A 89 0.13 -9.09 -4.67
N LEU A 90 0.91 -8.40 -5.49
CA LEU A 90 0.55 -8.19 -6.89
C LEU A 90 0.52 -9.50 -7.67
N GLN A 91 1.47 -10.40 -7.42
CA GLN A 91 1.49 -11.71 -8.08
C GLN A 91 0.24 -12.53 -7.72
N GLN A 92 -0.14 -12.54 -6.46
CA GLN A 92 -1.33 -13.23 -5.99
C GLN A 92 -2.61 -12.61 -6.57
N MET A 93 -2.67 -11.29 -6.59
CA MET A 93 -3.82 -10.57 -7.15
C MET A 93 -3.96 -10.81 -8.65
N GLU A 94 -2.86 -10.84 -9.39
CA GLU A 94 -2.86 -11.15 -10.81
C GLU A 94 -3.45 -12.52 -11.09
N GLY A 95 -3.13 -13.52 -10.24
CA GLY A 95 -3.72 -14.85 -10.33
C GLY A 95 -5.24 -14.84 -10.18
N ILE A 96 -5.72 -14.11 -9.18
CA ILE A 96 -7.15 -13.97 -8.93
C ILE A 96 -7.84 -13.26 -10.12
N LEU A 97 -7.25 -12.17 -10.58
CA LEU A 97 -7.80 -11.39 -11.69
C LEU A 97 -7.85 -12.21 -12.98
N SER A 98 -6.81 -13.01 -13.25
CA SER A 98 -6.75 -13.88 -14.41
C SER A 98 -7.85 -14.93 -14.37
N GLN A 99 -8.04 -15.58 -13.23
CA GLN A 99 -9.10 -16.56 -13.04
C GLN A 99 -10.49 -15.96 -13.24
N ALA A 100 -10.71 -14.78 -12.71
CA ALA A 100 -11.99 -14.07 -12.83
C ALA A 100 -12.26 -13.71 -14.30
N ARG A 101 -11.24 -13.22 -15.00
CA ARG A 101 -11.36 -12.86 -16.41
C ARG A 101 -11.70 -14.08 -17.26
N ASP A 102 -11.00 -15.19 -17.04
CA ASP A 102 -11.24 -16.44 -17.76
C ASP A 102 -12.67 -16.95 -17.52
N ALA A 103 -13.14 -16.87 -16.28
CA ALA A 103 -14.49 -17.28 -15.94
C ALA A 103 -15.55 -16.42 -16.68
N LEU A 104 -15.33 -15.12 -16.77
CA LEU A 104 -16.25 -14.21 -17.46
C LEU A 104 -16.26 -14.46 -18.97
N GLU A 105 -15.12 -14.78 -19.57
CA GLU A 105 -15.00 -15.05 -21.00
C GLU A 105 -15.68 -16.35 -21.39
N LYS A 106 -15.80 -17.32 -20.48
CA LYS A 106 -16.45 -18.62 -20.73
C LYS A 106 -17.96 -18.59 -20.53
N ALA A 107 -18.48 -17.56 -19.94
CA ALA A 107 -19.90 -17.44 -19.65
C ALA A 107 -20.75 -17.19 -20.89
#